data_b62a28a05d61bd1e9d166e87c8e03393
#
_entry.id   b62a28a05d61bd1e9d166e87c8e03393
#
_cell.length_a   1.000
_cell.length_b   1.000
_cell.length_c   1.000
_cell.angle_alpha   90.00
_cell.angle_beta   90.00
_cell.angle_gamma   90.00
#
_symmetry.space_group_name_H-M   'P 1'
#
loop_
_entity.id
_entity.type
_entity.pdbx_description
1 polymer ?
#
loop_
_entity_poly.entity_id
_entity_poly.type
_entity_poly.pdbx_seq_one_letter_code
_entity_poly.pdbx_strand_id
1 'polypeptide(L)'
;MSEPVSRSPIAPAPPVRVEAGWEVSGSCSDAPLTITDCTPLAKVHLRAPWNGAMAKALGVPFGRADREGGGAYSASQDGPEGVWLVVGSGPGEWLVLAPPGAAAAVADWLGTVAADAAGDEFVSITDLTHGRALVRVTGPDAADLLARLCGADLHDDMAPDGAALRSAVAGVATDIVRDDTMIDGAAVPSYLLHCERSSGQYLFGALVSAGESFGIGVDGFRLPGI
;
A
#
# COMPACT_ATOMS: atom_id res chain seq x y z
N MET A 1 31.27 -8.41 -7.66
CA MET A 1 30.46 -8.48 -6.43
C MET A 1 29.01 -8.43 -6.89
N SER A 2 28.18 -9.41 -6.50
CA SER A 2 26.74 -9.35 -6.78
C SER A 2 26.12 -8.19 -5.97
N GLU A 3 25.21 -7.43 -6.58
CA GLU A 3 24.47 -6.41 -5.86
C GLU A 3 23.67 -7.05 -4.70
N PRO A 4 23.53 -6.36 -3.56
CA PRO A 4 22.73 -6.87 -2.45
C PRO A 4 21.27 -6.96 -2.86
N VAL A 5 20.61 -8.08 -2.51
CA VAL A 5 19.20 -8.32 -2.79
C VAL A 5 18.41 -8.14 -1.51
N SER A 6 17.35 -7.33 -1.59
CA SER A 6 16.41 -7.10 -0.49
C SER A 6 15.45 -8.29 -0.32
N ARG A 7 15.02 -8.52 0.92
CA ARG A 7 14.10 -9.61 1.25
C ARG A 7 12.86 -9.08 1.96
N SER A 8 11.70 -9.54 1.51
CA SER A 8 10.45 -9.37 2.24
C SER A 8 10.48 -10.16 3.57
N PRO A 9 9.71 -9.75 4.58
CA PRO A 9 9.43 -10.62 5.73
C PRO A 9 8.57 -11.83 5.35
N ILE A 10 7.91 -11.77 4.19
CA ILE A 10 7.05 -12.83 3.65
C ILE A 10 7.92 -13.73 2.77
N ALA A 11 7.93 -15.03 3.07
CA ALA A 11 8.70 -15.99 2.27
C ALA A 11 8.08 -16.13 0.88
N PRO A 12 8.83 -15.89 -0.21
CA PRO A 12 8.28 -15.96 -1.55
C PRO A 12 7.93 -17.41 -1.93
N ALA A 13 6.72 -17.61 -2.48
CA ALA A 13 6.33 -18.89 -3.05
C ALA A 13 7.13 -19.17 -4.33
N PRO A 14 7.56 -20.45 -4.56
CA PRO A 14 8.27 -20.80 -5.78
C PRO A 14 7.41 -20.63 -7.06
N PRO A 15 8.03 -20.33 -8.21
CA PRO A 15 9.46 -20.04 -8.41
C PRO A 15 9.86 -18.68 -7.83
N VAL A 16 11.05 -18.59 -7.26
CA VAL A 16 11.59 -17.33 -6.74
C VAL A 16 12.40 -16.64 -7.83
N ARG A 17 12.24 -15.32 -7.94
CA ARG A 17 13.00 -14.46 -8.85
C ARG A 17 13.43 -13.17 -8.15
N VAL A 18 14.32 -12.42 -8.79
CA VAL A 18 14.69 -11.08 -8.36
C VAL A 18 13.99 -10.06 -9.26
N GLU A 19 13.24 -9.15 -8.67
CA GLU A 19 12.54 -8.06 -9.37
C GLU A 19 12.85 -6.74 -8.65
N ALA A 20 13.33 -5.74 -9.38
CA ALA A 20 13.71 -4.42 -8.84
C ALA A 20 14.58 -4.51 -7.55
N GLY A 21 15.53 -5.45 -7.51
CA GLY A 21 16.43 -5.66 -6.36
C GLY A 21 15.80 -6.40 -5.16
N TRP A 22 14.62 -6.99 -5.30
CA TRP A 22 13.95 -7.77 -4.27
C TRP A 22 13.79 -9.25 -4.66
N GLU A 23 13.96 -10.16 -3.70
CA GLU A 23 13.49 -11.53 -3.84
C GLU A 23 11.95 -11.57 -3.77
N VAL A 24 11.30 -12.04 -4.84
CA VAL A 24 9.84 -12.10 -4.95
C VAL A 24 9.37 -13.45 -5.50
N SER A 25 8.11 -13.79 -5.25
CA SER A 25 7.47 -14.91 -5.93
C SER A 25 7.32 -14.60 -7.41
N GLY A 26 7.65 -15.58 -8.26
CA GLY A 26 7.37 -15.56 -9.69
C GLY A 26 6.08 -16.31 -10.07
N SER A 27 5.26 -16.70 -9.08
CA SER A 27 4.00 -17.38 -9.31
C SER A 27 3.07 -16.56 -10.19
N CYS A 28 2.20 -17.23 -10.93
CA CYS A 28 1.09 -16.65 -11.66
C CYS A 28 -0.16 -17.44 -11.31
N SER A 29 -1.18 -16.78 -10.79
CA SER A 29 -2.41 -17.41 -10.38
C SER A 29 -3.56 -16.95 -11.27
N ASP A 30 -4.35 -17.90 -11.77
CA ASP A 30 -5.60 -17.64 -12.48
C ASP A 30 -6.82 -17.71 -11.52
N ALA A 31 -6.58 -17.78 -10.21
CA ALA A 31 -7.65 -17.81 -9.21
C ALA A 31 -8.42 -16.48 -9.21
N PRO A 32 -9.76 -16.52 -9.01
CA PRO A 32 -10.58 -15.31 -8.96
C PRO A 32 -10.28 -14.43 -7.73
N LEU A 33 -9.71 -15.02 -6.69
CA LEU A 33 -9.20 -14.32 -5.52
C LEU A 33 -7.70 -14.58 -5.41
N THR A 34 -6.90 -13.51 -5.35
CA THR A 34 -5.44 -13.61 -5.28
C THR A 34 -4.87 -12.83 -4.11
N ILE A 35 -3.69 -13.27 -3.65
CA ILE A 35 -2.88 -12.57 -2.67
C ILE A 35 -1.47 -12.37 -3.19
N THR A 36 -0.95 -11.15 -3.06
CA THR A 36 0.38 -10.75 -3.53
C THR A 36 1.16 -10.08 -2.41
N ASP A 37 2.44 -10.45 -2.26
CA ASP A 37 3.37 -9.70 -1.43
C ASP A 37 3.84 -8.44 -2.16
N CYS A 38 3.31 -7.28 -1.78
CA CYS A 38 3.66 -5.97 -2.30
C CYS A 38 4.70 -5.23 -1.43
N THR A 39 5.38 -5.92 -0.53
CA THR A 39 6.44 -5.33 0.32
C THR A 39 7.56 -4.64 -0.48
N PRO A 40 7.90 -5.02 -1.74
CA PRO A 40 8.87 -4.29 -2.55
C PRO A 40 8.53 -2.83 -2.85
N LEU A 41 7.26 -2.43 -2.81
CA LEU A 41 6.85 -1.03 -3.03
C LEU A 41 7.53 -0.08 -2.04
N ALA A 42 7.92 1.10 -2.53
CA ALA A 42 8.38 2.18 -1.69
C ALA A 42 7.26 2.67 -0.77
N LYS A 43 7.58 2.97 0.47
CA LYS A 43 6.66 3.42 1.52
C LYS A 43 7.27 4.62 2.23
N VAL A 44 6.79 5.82 1.92
CA VAL A 44 7.27 7.04 2.58
C VAL A 44 6.15 7.60 3.45
N HIS A 45 6.46 7.74 4.72
CA HIS A 45 5.53 8.26 5.73
C HIS A 45 5.79 9.73 5.97
N LEU A 46 4.72 10.53 5.93
CA LEU A 46 4.71 11.93 6.24
C LEU A 46 3.90 12.19 7.50
N ARG A 47 4.41 13.04 8.38
CA ARG A 47 3.67 13.65 9.49
C ARG A 47 3.73 15.14 9.41
N ALA A 48 2.58 15.80 9.58
CA ALA A 48 2.42 17.23 9.63
C ALA A 48 1.21 17.60 10.50
N PRO A 49 1.03 18.86 10.90
CA PRO A 49 -0.13 19.29 11.66
C PRO A 49 -1.45 18.96 10.94
N TRP A 50 -2.41 18.45 11.70
CA TRP A 50 -3.78 18.22 11.23
C TRP A 50 -4.40 19.53 10.71
N ASN A 51 -4.96 19.50 9.50
CA ASN A 51 -5.51 20.68 8.82
C ASN A 51 -4.52 21.83 8.59
N GLY A 52 -3.22 21.59 8.72
CA GLY A 52 -2.16 22.55 8.44
C GLY A 52 -2.00 22.86 6.95
N ALA A 53 -1.00 23.67 6.64
CA ALA A 53 -0.72 24.06 5.25
C ALA A 53 -0.22 22.87 4.42
N MET A 54 0.64 22.01 5.00
CA MET A 54 1.10 20.79 4.35
C MET A 54 -0.07 19.84 4.04
N ALA A 55 -1.01 19.66 4.97
CA ALA A 55 -2.21 18.84 4.78
C ALA A 55 -3.07 19.33 3.61
N LYS A 56 -3.23 20.67 3.50
CA LYS A 56 -3.97 21.32 2.41
C LYS A 56 -3.24 21.18 1.07
N ALA A 57 -1.92 21.26 1.08
CA ALA A 57 -1.11 21.10 -0.13
C ALA A 57 -1.23 19.69 -0.71
N LEU A 58 -1.22 18.65 0.13
CA LEU A 58 -1.42 17.26 -0.30
C LEU A 58 -2.84 16.99 -0.78
N GLY A 59 -3.85 17.63 -0.17
CA GLY A 59 -5.24 17.51 -0.60
C GLY A 59 -5.92 16.15 -0.36
N VAL A 60 -5.24 15.19 0.28
CA VAL A 60 -5.79 13.87 0.61
C VAL A 60 -6.20 13.84 2.08
N PRO A 61 -7.52 13.77 2.38
CA PRO A 61 -8.01 13.79 3.75
C PRO A 61 -7.77 12.43 4.45
N PHE A 62 -7.83 12.47 5.78
CA PHE A 62 -7.84 11.25 6.59
C PHE A 62 -8.99 10.31 6.18
N GLY A 63 -8.69 9.03 6.07
CA GLY A 63 -9.65 8.00 5.68
C GLY A 63 -9.82 7.84 4.17
N ARG A 64 -9.00 8.51 3.37
CA ARG A 64 -9.01 8.42 1.90
C ARG A 64 -7.62 8.14 1.34
N ALA A 65 -7.63 7.51 0.18
CA ALA A 65 -6.46 7.35 -0.67
C ALA A 65 -6.75 7.91 -2.05
N ASP A 66 -5.75 8.50 -2.70
CA ASP A 66 -5.86 9.09 -4.02
C ASP A 66 -4.56 8.86 -4.80
N ARG A 67 -4.68 8.50 -6.09
CA ARG A 67 -3.56 8.30 -7.00
C ARG A 67 -3.00 9.60 -7.57
N GLU A 68 -3.82 10.64 -7.63
CA GLU A 68 -3.45 11.91 -8.25
C GLU A 68 -3.05 12.98 -7.22
N GLY A 69 -3.40 12.77 -5.93
CA GLY A 69 -3.30 13.83 -4.93
C GLY A 69 -4.28 14.97 -5.25
N GLY A 70 -5.29 15.17 -4.41
CA GLY A 70 -6.35 16.17 -4.65
C GLY A 70 -5.94 17.63 -4.42
N GLY A 71 -4.65 17.91 -4.13
CA GLY A 71 -4.15 19.22 -3.76
C GLY A 71 -3.46 20.00 -4.89
N ALA A 72 -2.97 21.21 -4.54
CA ALA A 72 -2.22 22.06 -5.47
C ALA A 72 -0.91 21.42 -5.98
N TYR A 73 -0.41 20.41 -5.26
CA TYR A 73 0.75 19.61 -5.62
C TYR A 73 0.31 18.19 -5.97
N SER A 74 -0.26 18.02 -7.15
CA SER A 74 -0.59 16.70 -7.67
C SER A 74 0.69 15.91 -7.95
N ALA A 75 0.75 14.66 -7.47
CA ALA A 75 1.85 13.75 -7.75
C ALA A 75 2.08 13.52 -9.26
N SER A 76 1.05 13.74 -10.09
CA SER A 76 1.12 13.62 -11.54
C SER A 76 1.75 14.80 -12.27
N GLN A 77 1.82 16.00 -11.65
CA GLN A 77 2.33 17.22 -12.32
C GLN A 77 3.80 17.53 -11.97
N ASP A 78 4.20 17.32 -10.72
CA ASP A 78 5.53 17.72 -10.23
C ASP A 78 6.28 16.58 -9.52
N GLY A 79 5.69 15.38 -9.44
CA GLY A 79 6.30 14.21 -8.83
C GLY A 79 7.24 13.44 -9.77
N PRO A 80 8.10 12.55 -9.25
CA PRO A 80 8.89 11.65 -10.07
C PRO A 80 7.98 10.77 -10.94
N GLU A 81 8.53 10.32 -12.07
CA GLU A 81 7.81 9.45 -13.01
C GLU A 81 7.24 8.20 -12.31
N GLY A 82 5.97 7.91 -12.54
CA GLY A 82 5.30 6.72 -12.04
C GLY A 82 3.93 6.98 -11.40
N VAL A 83 3.21 5.92 -11.14
CA VAL A 83 1.94 5.95 -10.42
C VAL A 83 2.22 5.89 -8.92
N TRP A 84 1.62 6.80 -8.16
CA TRP A 84 1.73 6.82 -6.70
C TRP A 84 0.34 6.75 -6.08
N LEU A 85 0.28 6.24 -4.86
CA LEU A 85 -0.92 6.26 -4.05
C LEU A 85 -0.63 7.03 -2.77
N VAL A 86 -1.30 8.16 -2.60
CA VAL A 86 -1.22 8.97 -1.37
C VAL A 86 -2.38 8.58 -0.46
N VAL A 87 -2.08 8.14 0.74
CA VAL A 87 -3.05 7.62 1.71
C VAL A 87 -3.08 8.50 2.94
N GLY A 88 -4.22 9.09 3.28
CA GLY A 88 -4.46 9.75 4.57
C GLY A 88 -4.69 8.70 5.66
N SER A 89 -3.61 8.18 6.25
CA SER A 89 -3.62 7.03 7.16
C SER A 89 -4.03 7.36 8.60
N GLY A 90 -3.96 8.65 8.97
CA GLY A 90 -4.32 9.13 10.29
C GLY A 90 -4.44 10.65 10.34
N PRO A 91 -4.94 11.23 11.44
CA PRO A 91 -4.93 12.67 11.64
C PRO A 91 -3.49 13.20 11.64
N GLY A 92 -3.12 13.96 10.59
CA GLY A 92 -1.76 14.46 10.40
C GLY A 92 -0.74 13.40 9.98
N GLU A 93 -1.21 12.27 9.45
CA GLU A 93 -0.37 11.17 8.97
C GLU A 93 -0.75 10.78 7.53
N TRP A 94 0.25 10.71 6.66
CA TRP A 94 0.09 10.24 5.29
C TRP A 94 1.12 9.16 4.97
N LEU A 95 0.72 8.20 4.16
CA LEU A 95 1.61 7.20 3.58
C LEU A 95 1.58 7.36 2.07
N VAL A 96 2.75 7.49 1.45
CA VAL A 96 2.89 7.47 -0.01
C VAL A 96 3.46 6.13 -0.41
N LEU A 97 2.71 5.41 -1.23
CA LEU A 97 3.13 4.18 -1.89
C LEU A 97 3.57 4.49 -3.31
N ALA A 98 4.70 3.93 -3.73
CA ALA A 98 5.28 4.16 -5.04
C ALA A 98 6.02 2.91 -5.54
N PRO A 99 6.39 2.83 -6.83
CA PRO A 99 7.17 1.71 -7.34
C PRO A 99 8.47 1.45 -6.55
N PRO A 100 8.99 0.21 -6.55
CA PRO A 100 10.25 -0.11 -5.89
C PRO A 100 11.39 0.83 -6.32
N GLY A 101 12.19 1.28 -5.34
CA GLY A 101 13.30 2.18 -5.59
C GLY A 101 12.94 3.68 -5.61
N ALA A 102 11.66 4.04 -5.62
CA ALA A 102 11.22 5.44 -5.70
C ALA A 102 11.22 6.18 -4.35
N ALA A 103 11.59 5.55 -3.22
CA ALA A 103 11.47 6.15 -1.88
C ALA A 103 12.21 7.48 -1.76
N ALA A 104 13.43 7.59 -2.28
CA ALA A 104 14.21 8.83 -2.24
C ALA A 104 13.52 9.94 -3.04
N ALA A 105 13.07 9.64 -4.25
CA ALA A 105 12.38 10.60 -5.11
C ALA A 105 11.06 11.08 -4.50
N VAL A 106 10.30 10.19 -3.85
CA VAL A 106 9.09 10.56 -3.08
C VAL A 106 9.45 11.47 -1.90
N ALA A 107 10.50 11.14 -1.16
CA ALA A 107 10.93 11.96 -0.03
C ALA A 107 11.38 13.36 -0.47
N ASP A 108 12.12 13.46 -1.57
CA ASP A 108 12.58 14.74 -2.15
C ASP A 108 11.38 15.59 -2.63
N TRP A 109 10.41 14.96 -3.30
CA TRP A 109 9.16 15.65 -3.69
C TRP A 109 8.41 16.18 -2.48
N LEU A 110 8.18 15.34 -1.45
CA LEU A 110 7.51 15.77 -0.22
C LEU A 110 8.30 16.90 0.49
N GLY A 111 9.64 16.86 0.44
CA GLY A 111 10.51 17.90 0.94
C GLY A 111 10.32 19.24 0.21
N THR A 112 10.15 19.18 -1.12
CA THR A 112 9.87 20.36 -1.95
C THR A 112 8.48 20.93 -1.61
N VAL A 113 7.45 20.09 -1.53
CA VAL A 113 6.11 20.52 -1.11
C VAL A 113 6.12 21.16 0.27
N ALA A 114 6.86 20.57 1.21
CA ALA A 114 7.01 21.13 2.56
C ALA A 114 7.71 22.48 2.55
N ALA A 115 8.78 22.65 1.79
CA ALA A 115 9.51 23.91 1.67
C ALA A 115 8.62 25.04 1.09
N ASP A 116 7.78 24.69 0.14
CA ASP A 116 6.92 25.67 -0.54
C ASP A 116 5.65 26.01 0.26
N ALA A 117 5.06 25.02 0.93
CA ALA A 117 3.72 25.16 1.52
C ALA A 117 3.70 25.18 3.06
N ALA A 118 4.60 24.46 3.74
CA ALA A 118 4.46 24.23 5.17
C ALA A 118 4.78 25.44 6.06
N GLY A 119 5.57 26.42 5.57
CA GLY A 119 6.00 27.57 6.38
C GLY A 119 6.78 27.13 7.61
N ASP A 120 6.32 27.51 8.81
CA ASP A 120 6.93 27.13 10.10
C ASP A 120 6.36 25.80 10.68
N GLU A 121 5.55 25.06 9.93
CA GLU A 121 5.00 23.79 10.42
C GLU A 121 6.09 22.74 10.56
N PHE A 122 6.02 21.96 11.65
CA PHE A 122 6.87 20.79 11.78
C PHE A 122 6.42 19.68 10.85
N VAL A 123 7.25 19.31 9.89
CA VAL A 123 7.02 18.22 8.95
C VAL A 123 8.09 17.14 9.15
N SER A 124 7.68 15.90 9.22
CA SER A 124 8.57 14.74 9.31
C SER A 124 8.31 13.79 8.14
N ILE A 125 9.35 13.48 7.37
CA ILE A 125 9.33 12.56 6.24
C ILE A 125 10.24 11.38 6.58
N THR A 126 9.71 10.15 6.48
CA THR A 126 10.44 8.94 6.88
C THR A 126 10.24 7.83 5.87
N ASP A 127 11.33 7.28 5.34
CA ASP A 127 11.28 6.07 4.53
C ASP A 127 11.02 4.84 5.42
N LEU A 128 9.88 4.19 5.21
CA LEU A 128 9.45 2.96 5.89
C LEU A 128 9.50 1.73 4.99
N THR A 129 10.11 1.81 3.81
CA THR A 129 10.13 0.74 2.81
C THR A 129 10.57 -0.59 3.39
N HIS A 130 11.66 -0.59 4.17
CA HIS A 130 12.18 -1.79 4.82
C HIS A 130 11.61 -2.04 6.23
N GLY A 131 10.84 -1.12 6.77
CA GLY A 131 10.24 -1.22 8.12
C GLY A 131 8.85 -1.84 8.13
N ARG A 132 8.20 -1.95 7.00
CA ARG A 132 6.80 -2.37 6.88
C ARG A 132 6.61 -3.50 5.86
N ALA A 133 5.66 -4.38 6.14
CA ALA A 133 5.12 -5.34 5.18
C ALA A 133 3.87 -4.76 4.50
N LEU A 134 3.66 -5.14 3.25
CA LEU A 134 2.51 -4.74 2.46
C LEU A 134 1.99 -5.93 1.66
N VAL A 135 0.72 -6.25 1.82
CA VAL A 135 0.05 -7.35 1.13
C VAL A 135 -1.13 -6.80 0.34
N ARG A 136 -1.33 -7.29 -0.88
CA ARG A 136 -2.52 -6.98 -1.69
C ARG A 136 -3.40 -8.22 -1.77
N VAL A 137 -4.69 -8.06 -1.54
CA VAL A 137 -5.73 -9.06 -1.78
C VAL A 137 -6.65 -8.53 -2.87
N THR A 138 -6.81 -9.29 -3.96
CA THR A 138 -7.58 -8.84 -5.13
C THR A 138 -8.58 -9.92 -5.55
N GLY A 139 -9.82 -9.53 -5.78
CA GLY A 139 -10.87 -10.41 -6.26
C GLY A 139 -12.24 -10.05 -5.72
N PRO A 140 -13.32 -10.58 -6.31
CA PRO A 140 -14.69 -10.27 -5.91
C PRO A 140 -14.98 -10.65 -4.45
N ASP A 141 -14.36 -11.70 -3.93
CA ASP A 141 -14.55 -12.20 -2.57
C ASP A 141 -13.56 -11.58 -1.56
N ALA A 142 -12.82 -10.53 -1.93
CA ALA A 142 -11.78 -9.94 -1.07
C ALA A 142 -12.37 -9.34 0.22
N ALA A 143 -13.52 -8.66 0.14
CA ALA A 143 -14.22 -8.13 1.32
C ALA A 143 -14.71 -9.26 2.24
N ASP A 144 -15.28 -10.33 1.68
CA ASP A 144 -15.77 -11.49 2.43
C ASP A 144 -14.64 -12.26 3.11
N LEU A 145 -13.49 -12.40 2.45
CA LEU A 145 -12.28 -12.94 3.06
C LEU A 145 -11.87 -12.10 4.28
N LEU A 146 -11.76 -10.78 4.09
CA LEU A 146 -11.32 -9.87 5.15
C LEU A 146 -12.31 -9.81 6.30
N ALA A 147 -13.62 -9.92 6.06
CA ALA A 147 -14.66 -9.99 7.10
C ALA A 147 -14.48 -11.16 8.08
N ARG A 148 -13.77 -12.22 7.70
CA ARG A 148 -13.42 -13.34 8.61
C ARG A 148 -12.31 -12.99 9.60
N LEU A 149 -11.50 -12.00 9.29
CA LEU A 149 -10.28 -11.66 10.03
C LEU A 149 -10.31 -10.26 10.65
N CYS A 150 -11.28 -9.42 10.23
CA CYS A 150 -11.40 -8.03 10.61
C CYS A 150 -12.84 -7.71 11.01
N GLY A 151 -13.01 -6.90 12.05
CA GLY A 151 -14.34 -6.44 12.49
C GLY A 151 -14.85 -5.20 11.75
N ALA A 152 -14.07 -4.63 10.82
CA ALA A 152 -14.51 -3.51 9.99
C ALA A 152 -15.38 -4.02 8.82
N ASP A 153 -16.43 -3.26 8.49
CA ASP A 153 -17.22 -3.51 7.29
C ASP A 153 -16.46 -2.93 6.08
N LEU A 154 -16.07 -3.82 5.17
CA LEU A 154 -15.26 -3.51 4.00
C LEU A 154 -16.04 -3.63 2.68
N HIS A 155 -17.35 -3.81 2.74
CA HIS A 155 -18.20 -3.79 1.56
C HIS A 155 -18.32 -2.38 0.95
N ASP A 156 -18.72 -2.31 -0.31
CA ASP A 156 -18.72 -1.10 -1.15
C ASP A 156 -19.40 0.11 -0.52
N ASP A 157 -20.50 -0.11 0.18
CA ASP A 157 -21.29 0.95 0.82
C ASP A 157 -20.54 1.64 1.97
N MET A 158 -19.67 0.91 2.67
CA MET A 158 -18.94 1.39 3.85
C MET A 158 -17.48 1.72 3.53
N ALA A 159 -16.87 0.97 2.62
CA ALA A 159 -15.49 1.13 2.20
C ALA A 159 -15.39 1.18 0.66
N PRO A 160 -15.89 2.27 0.03
CA PRO A 160 -15.77 2.44 -1.42
C PRO A 160 -14.29 2.53 -1.85
N ASP A 161 -14.04 2.43 -3.15
CA ASP A 161 -12.71 2.64 -3.71
C ASP A 161 -12.07 3.94 -3.22
N GLY A 162 -10.80 3.89 -2.86
CA GLY A 162 -10.07 4.97 -2.19
C GLY A 162 -10.36 5.09 -0.69
N ALA A 163 -11.13 4.21 -0.05
CA ALA A 163 -11.29 4.21 1.40
C ALA A 163 -10.00 3.76 2.11
N ALA A 164 -9.63 4.44 3.20
CA ALA A 164 -8.48 4.08 4.03
C ALA A 164 -8.89 4.05 5.51
N LEU A 165 -8.54 2.98 6.20
CA LEU A 165 -8.88 2.81 7.62
C LEU A 165 -7.80 1.99 8.33
N ARG A 166 -7.80 2.06 9.66
CA ARG A 166 -6.94 1.25 10.52
C ARG A 166 -7.79 0.32 11.36
N SER A 167 -7.45 -0.97 11.36
CA SER A 167 -8.15 -1.99 12.14
C SER A 167 -7.20 -3.11 12.58
N ALA A 168 -7.71 -4.10 13.29
CA ALA A 168 -6.99 -5.35 13.54
C ALA A 168 -7.42 -6.40 12.50
N VAL A 169 -6.48 -6.92 11.71
CA VAL A 169 -6.69 -8.04 10.80
C VAL A 169 -5.95 -9.25 11.36
N ALA A 170 -6.65 -10.33 11.63
CA ALA A 170 -6.10 -11.50 12.32
C ALA A 170 -5.36 -11.15 13.64
N GLY A 171 -5.80 -10.11 14.35
CA GLY A 171 -5.16 -9.62 15.58
C GLY A 171 -3.94 -8.72 15.36
N VAL A 172 -3.53 -8.44 14.11
CA VAL A 172 -2.43 -7.54 13.75
C VAL A 172 -2.97 -6.15 13.47
N ALA A 173 -2.39 -5.12 14.09
CA ALA A 173 -2.69 -3.73 13.75
C ALA A 173 -2.30 -3.46 12.29
N THR A 174 -3.28 -3.15 11.46
CA THR A 174 -3.15 -3.08 10.00
C THR A 174 -3.84 -1.83 9.47
N ASP A 175 -3.14 -1.08 8.64
CA ASP A 175 -3.76 -0.07 7.79
C ASP A 175 -4.31 -0.77 6.54
N ILE A 176 -5.57 -0.52 6.25
CA ILE A 176 -6.31 -1.12 5.13
C ILE A 176 -6.65 0.00 4.15
N VAL A 177 -6.28 -0.18 2.89
CA VAL A 177 -6.63 0.76 1.82
C VAL A 177 -7.36 0.00 0.74
N ARG A 178 -8.56 0.42 0.38
CA ARG A 178 -9.22 -0.07 -0.81
C ARG A 178 -8.65 0.65 -2.03
N ASP A 179 -8.15 -0.11 -2.99
CA ASP A 179 -7.49 0.36 -4.19
C ASP A 179 -7.82 -0.61 -5.32
N ASP A 180 -9.00 -0.42 -5.92
CA ASP A 180 -9.56 -1.31 -6.93
C ASP A 180 -8.65 -1.38 -8.16
N THR A 181 -8.52 -2.57 -8.71
CA THR A 181 -7.62 -2.85 -9.83
C THR A 181 -8.42 -3.09 -11.10
N MET A 182 -7.98 -2.51 -12.22
CA MET A 182 -8.60 -2.78 -13.52
C MET A 182 -8.07 -4.10 -14.09
N ILE A 183 -8.96 -5.08 -14.26
CA ILE A 183 -8.66 -6.37 -14.90
C ILE A 183 -9.63 -6.54 -16.06
N ASP A 184 -9.11 -6.72 -17.26
CA ASP A 184 -9.89 -6.88 -18.50
C ASP A 184 -10.96 -5.78 -18.72
N GLY A 185 -10.66 -4.56 -18.28
CA GLY A 185 -11.54 -3.40 -18.41
C GLY A 185 -12.65 -3.29 -17.36
N ALA A 186 -12.66 -4.17 -16.35
CA ALA A 186 -13.57 -4.10 -15.21
C ALA A 186 -12.81 -3.75 -13.92
N ALA A 187 -13.43 -2.92 -13.06
CA ALA A 187 -12.91 -2.67 -11.73
C ALA A 187 -13.13 -3.91 -10.85
N VAL A 188 -12.06 -4.41 -10.23
CA VAL A 188 -12.08 -5.57 -9.33
C VAL A 188 -11.68 -5.11 -7.93
N PRO A 189 -12.47 -5.44 -6.89
CA PRO A 189 -12.15 -5.10 -5.52
C PRO A 189 -10.75 -5.54 -5.13
N SER A 190 -9.97 -4.61 -4.58
CA SER A 190 -8.60 -4.86 -4.19
C SER A 190 -8.26 -4.07 -2.91
N TYR A 191 -7.55 -4.72 -1.98
CA TYR A 191 -7.18 -4.16 -0.69
C TYR A 191 -5.70 -4.28 -0.44
N LEU A 192 -5.06 -3.15 -0.11
CA LEU A 192 -3.71 -3.09 0.40
C LEU A 192 -3.73 -3.14 1.93
N LEU A 193 -2.97 -4.06 2.50
CA LEU A 193 -2.87 -4.33 3.94
C LEU A 193 -1.45 -4.04 4.39
N HIS A 194 -1.26 -2.99 5.17
CA HIS A 194 0.03 -2.46 5.60
C HIS A 194 0.22 -2.67 7.10
N CYS A 195 1.26 -3.41 7.49
CA CYS A 195 1.55 -3.70 8.90
C CYS A 195 3.03 -3.61 9.22
N GLU A 196 3.37 -3.75 10.50
CA GLU A 196 4.76 -3.87 10.94
C GLU A 196 5.43 -5.06 10.26
N ARG A 197 6.70 -4.87 9.84
CA ARG A 197 7.50 -5.88 9.15
C ARG A 197 7.50 -7.23 9.86
N SER A 198 7.65 -7.22 11.19
CA SER A 198 7.71 -8.42 12.02
C SER A 198 6.43 -9.28 11.97
N SER A 199 5.30 -8.69 11.62
CA SER A 199 4.00 -9.36 11.53
C SER A 199 3.64 -9.79 10.10
N GLY A 200 4.44 -9.42 9.10
CA GLY A 200 4.12 -9.63 7.68
C GLY A 200 3.88 -11.09 7.30
N GLN A 201 4.79 -12.00 7.70
CA GLN A 201 4.62 -13.42 7.42
C GLN A 201 3.38 -14.02 8.08
N TYR A 202 3.11 -13.63 9.32
CA TYR A 202 1.92 -14.10 10.04
C TYR A 202 0.64 -13.61 9.39
N LEU A 203 0.55 -12.32 9.06
CA LEU A 203 -0.62 -11.74 8.39
C LEU A 203 -0.88 -12.42 7.05
N PHE A 204 0.17 -12.60 6.23
CA PHE A 204 0.07 -13.27 4.94
C PHE A 204 -0.45 -14.70 5.08
N GLY A 205 0.11 -15.48 6.02
CA GLY A 205 -0.33 -16.85 6.30
C GLY A 205 -1.79 -16.93 6.79
N ALA A 206 -2.20 -16.00 7.64
CA ALA A 206 -3.58 -15.93 8.12
C ALA A 206 -4.57 -15.62 6.98
N LEU A 207 -4.22 -14.71 6.07
CA LEU A 207 -5.02 -14.40 4.87
C LEU A 207 -5.13 -15.60 3.94
N VAL A 208 -4.02 -16.29 3.66
CA VAL A 208 -4.02 -17.51 2.83
C VAL A 208 -4.94 -18.58 3.45
N SER A 209 -4.78 -18.84 4.75
CA SER A 209 -5.57 -19.88 5.44
C SER A 209 -7.07 -19.56 5.45
N ALA A 210 -7.44 -18.30 5.73
CA ALA A 210 -8.84 -17.89 5.69
C ALA A 210 -9.43 -17.90 4.26
N GLY A 211 -8.56 -17.71 3.26
CA GLY A 211 -8.91 -17.69 1.83
C GLY A 211 -9.06 -19.05 1.17
N GLU A 212 -8.63 -20.15 1.83
CA GLU A 212 -8.69 -21.51 1.25
C GLU A 212 -10.07 -21.87 0.74
N SER A 213 -11.13 -21.54 1.48
CA SER A 213 -12.51 -21.83 1.09
C SER A 213 -13.03 -20.96 -0.07
N PHE A 214 -12.33 -19.87 -0.41
CA PHE A 214 -12.58 -19.03 -1.59
C PHE A 214 -11.68 -19.40 -2.77
N GLY A 215 -10.81 -20.41 -2.61
CA GLY A 215 -9.86 -20.81 -3.64
C GLY A 215 -8.77 -19.77 -3.89
N ILE A 216 -8.30 -19.09 -2.84
CA ILE A 216 -7.26 -18.07 -2.94
C ILE A 216 -5.98 -18.61 -3.58
N GLY A 217 -5.45 -17.89 -4.55
CA GLY A 217 -4.17 -18.16 -5.20
C GLY A 217 -3.10 -17.16 -4.80
N VAL A 218 -1.87 -17.64 -4.65
CA VAL A 218 -0.72 -16.74 -4.45
C VAL A 218 -0.24 -16.26 -5.81
N ASP A 219 -0.26 -14.94 -6.02
CA ASP A 219 0.28 -14.31 -7.22
C ASP A 219 1.61 -13.62 -6.93
N GLY A 220 2.48 -13.56 -7.92
CA GLY A 220 3.80 -12.95 -7.81
C GLY A 220 3.75 -11.43 -7.97
N PHE A 221 4.68 -10.76 -7.30
CA PHE A 221 4.84 -9.32 -7.47
C PHE A 221 5.29 -8.98 -8.90
N ARG A 222 4.66 -7.98 -9.51
CA ARG A 222 4.98 -7.45 -10.84
C ARG A 222 4.98 -5.94 -10.82
N LEU A 223 5.90 -5.32 -11.55
CA LEU A 223 5.95 -3.88 -11.72
C LEU A 223 4.75 -3.37 -12.55
N PRO A 224 4.25 -2.16 -12.26
CA PRO A 224 4.69 -1.22 -11.22
C PRO A 224 4.25 -1.59 -9.79
N GLY A 225 3.36 -2.56 -9.58
CA GLY A 225 2.87 -3.06 -8.29
C GLY A 225 1.73 -2.24 -7.67
N ILE A 226 1.45 -1.06 -8.23
CA ILE A 226 0.36 -0.16 -7.83
C ILE A 226 -0.56 0.07 -9.01
#